data_b753d49f7fd853d1838a6db7e7ade6ad
#
_entry.id   b753d49f7fd853d1838a6db7e7ade6ad
#
_cell.length_a   1.000
_cell.length_b   1.000
_cell.length_c   1.000
_cell.angle_alpha   90.00
_cell.angle_beta   90.00
_cell.angle_gamma   90.00
#
_symmetry.space_group_name_H-M   'P 1'
#
loop_
_entity.id
_entity.type
_entity.pdbx_description
1 polymer ?
#
loop_
_entity_poly.entity_id
_entity_poly.type
_entity_poly.pdbx_seq_one_letter_code
_entity_poly.pdbx_strand_id
1 'polypeptide(L)' 'PIAALLGHGAKNLTHLLSEHPKINPENLYLVGIRSYEDEEKALLQKLNVRVYYIEEVLQRGLTQVFSEIINSFSKRNLN' A
#
# COMPACT_ATOMS: atom_id res chain seq x y z
N PRO A 1 3.93 -8.82 10.19
CA PRO A 1 4.85 -7.75 9.78
C PRO A 1 4.21 -6.78 8.80
N ILE A 2 4.63 -5.55 8.85
CA ILE A 2 4.21 -4.50 7.95
C ILE A 2 5.20 -4.40 6.79
N ALA A 3 4.70 -4.15 5.59
CA ALA A 3 5.54 -3.95 4.42
C ALA A 3 5.04 -2.74 3.64
N ALA A 4 5.97 -2.00 3.05
CA ALA A 4 5.64 -0.85 2.23
C ALA A 4 6.41 -0.90 0.92
N LEU A 5 5.72 -0.62 -0.18
CA LEU A 5 6.30 -0.54 -1.51
C LEU A 5 6.20 0.90 -1.99
N LEU A 6 7.33 1.44 -2.45
CA LEU A 6 7.43 2.86 -2.79
C LEU A 6 7.59 3.09 -4.29
N GLY A 7 6.89 4.10 -4.78
CA GLY A 7 7.24 4.78 -6.02
C GLY A 7 6.93 4.14 -7.35
N HIS A 8 6.39 2.94 -7.37
CA HIS A 8 6.11 2.26 -8.64
C HIS A 8 4.63 1.98 -8.80
N GLY A 9 4.22 1.56 -9.96
CA GLY A 9 2.84 1.18 -10.20
C GLY A 9 2.48 -0.15 -9.57
N ALA A 10 1.22 -0.49 -9.64
CA ALA A 10 0.71 -1.72 -9.05
C ALA A 10 1.20 -2.99 -9.75
N LYS A 11 1.88 -2.86 -10.89
CA LYS A 11 2.35 -4.00 -11.67
C LYS A 11 3.22 -4.97 -10.88
N ASN A 12 3.99 -4.44 -9.93
CA ASN A 12 4.92 -5.26 -9.16
C ASN A 12 4.28 -5.96 -7.97
N LEU A 13 3.03 -5.64 -7.69
CA LEU A 13 2.35 -6.19 -6.51
C LEU A 13 2.16 -7.70 -6.61
N THR A 14 1.68 -8.18 -7.75
CA THR A 14 1.45 -9.60 -7.95
C THR A 14 2.74 -10.39 -7.82
N HIS A 15 3.81 -9.83 -8.39
CA HIS A 15 5.13 -10.45 -8.32
C HIS A 15 5.64 -10.50 -6.88
N LEU A 16 5.49 -9.41 -6.15
CA LEU A 16 5.90 -9.33 -4.76
C LEU A 16 5.17 -10.36 -3.89
N LEU A 17 3.87 -10.46 -4.05
CA LEU A 17 3.07 -11.41 -3.27
C LEU A 17 3.37 -12.85 -3.66
N SER A 18 3.70 -13.09 -4.93
CA SER A 18 4.09 -14.41 -5.40
C SER A 18 5.41 -14.87 -4.77
N GLU A 19 6.37 -13.96 -4.65
CA GLU A 19 7.67 -14.28 -4.05
C GLU A 19 7.63 -14.35 -2.52
N HIS A 20 6.66 -13.68 -1.92
CA HIS A 20 6.56 -13.59 -0.46
C HIS A 20 5.15 -14.00 -0.01
N PRO A 21 4.80 -15.28 -0.10
CA PRO A 21 3.45 -15.73 0.20
C PRO A 21 3.03 -15.54 1.66
N LYS A 22 3.99 -15.27 2.54
CA LYS A 22 3.69 -15.01 3.95
C LYS A 22 3.21 -13.58 4.23
N ILE A 23 3.36 -12.68 3.25
CA ILE A 23 2.88 -11.31 3.43
C ILE A 23 1.36 -11.30 3.28
N ASN A 24 0.69 -10.80 4.32
CA ASN A 24 -0.74 -10.56 4.25
C ASN A 24 -0.98 -9.25 3.52
N PRO A 25 -1.75 -9.25 2.41
CA PRO A 25 -2.02 -8.00 1.69
C PRO A 25 -2.59 -6.88 2.55
N GLU A 26 -3.31 -7.22 3.62
CA GLU A 26 -3.85 -6.22 4.53
C GLU A 26 -2.77 -5.46 5.30
N ASN A 27 -1.57 -6.03 5.40
CA ASN A 27 -0.42 -5.41 6.04
C ASN A 27 0.52 -4.77 5.03
N LEU A 28 0.13 -4.71 3.76
CA LEU A 28 0.94 -4.11 2.71
C LEU A 28 0.42 -2.72 2.39
N TYR A 29 1.33 -1.76 2.33
CA TYR A 29 1.02 -0.38 2.00
C TYR A 29 1.77 0.02 0.75
N LEU A 30 1.05 0.55 -0.24
CA LEU A 30 1.65 1.10 -1.45
C LEU A 30 1.66 2.61 -1.32
N VAL A 31 2.84 3.21 -1.37
CA VAL A 31 3.00 4.65 -1.10
C VAL A 31 3.60 5.35 -2.30
N GLY A 32 2.91 6.40 -2.77
CA GLY A 32 3.38 7.21 -3.87
C GLY A 32 3.30 6.51 -5.21
N ILE A 33 2.35 5.61 -5.39
CA ILE A 33 2.21 4.90 -6.66
C ILE A 33 1.36 5.69 -7.64
N ARG A 34 1.58 5.37 -8.91
CA ARG A 34 0.77 5.88 -10.01
C ARG A 34 0.04 4.72 -10.63
N SER A 35 -1.26 4.69 -10.46
CA SER A 35 -2.09 3.63 -11.04
C SER A 35 -3.27 4.29 -11.71
N TYR A 36 -3.20 4.39 -13.03
CA TYR A 36 -4.21 5.07 -13.82
C TYR A 36 -5.16 4.10 -14.51
N GLU A 37 -4.83 2.81 -14.51
CA GLU A 37 -5.67 1.82 -15.14
C GLU A 37 -6.71 1.31 -14.16
N ASP A 38 -7.96 1.21 -14.62
CA ASP A 38 -9.06 0.75 -13.78
C ASP A 38 -8.85 -0.68 -13.30
N GLU A 39 -8.24 -1.51 -14.12
CA GLU A 39 -7.96 -2.89 -13.76
C GLU A 39 -7.01 -3.00 -12.58
N GLU A 40 -5.98 -2.14 -12.55
CA GLU A 40 -5.05 -2.10 -11.43
C GLU A 40 -5.75 -1.66 -10.15
N LYS A 41 -6.59 -0.64 -10.24
CA LYS A 41 -7.33 -0.14 -9.08
C LYS A 41 -8.28 -1.20 -8.55
N ALA A 42 -8.95 -1.93 -9.43
CA ALA A 42 -9.86 -2.99 -9.03
C ALA A 42 -9.10 -4.11 -8.30
N LEU A 43 -7.93 -4.47 -8.79
CA LEU A 43 -7.11 -5.49 -8.14
C LEU A 43 -6.68 -5.06 -6.74
N LEU A 44 -6.26 -3.82 -6.59
CA LEU A 44 -5.84 -3.29 -5.30
C LEU A 44 -6.99 -3.31 -4.29
N GLN A 45 -8.18 -2.96 -4.74
CA GLN A 45 -9.37 -3.00 -3.89
C GLN A 45 -9.72 -4.43 -3.49
N LYS A 46 -9.64 -5.35 -4.44
CA LYS A 46 -9.96 -6.75 -4.20
C LYS A 46 -9.04 -7.36 -3.14
N LEU A 47 -7.76 -6.99 -3.16
CA LEU A 47 -6.77 -7.49 -2.22
C LEU A 47 -6.78 -6.77 -0.88
N ASN A 48 -7.55 -5.69 -0.76
CA ASN A 48 -7.60 -4.84 0.43
C ASN A 48 -6.23 -4.25 0.79
N VAL A 49 -5.41 -4.02 -0.23
CA VAL A 49 -4.13 -3.34 -0.05
C VAL A 49 -4.39 -1.86 0.16
N ARG A 50 -3.67 -1.27 1.11
CA ARG A 50 -3.82 0.16 1.39
C ARG A 50 -2.92 0.97 0.47
N VAL A 51 -3.51 1.94 -0.23
CA VAL A 51 -2.83 2.66 -1.28
C VAL A 51 -2.83 4.16 -0.99
N TYR A 52 -1.65 4.76 -1.10
CA TYR A 52 -1.50 6.21 -1.09
C TYR A 52 -0.97 6.62 -2.45
N TYR A 53 -1.82 7.21 -3.27
CA TYR A 53 -1.42 7.64 -4.61
C TYR A 53 -0.48 8.82 -4.54
N ILE A 54 0.32 8.99 -5.60
CA ILE A 54 1.37 10.03 -5.60
C ILE A 54 0.79 11.43 -5.36
N GLU A 55 -0.39 11.71 -5.88
CA GLU A 55 -1.01 13.03 -5.71
C GLU A 55 -1.28 13.32 -4.22
N GLU A 56 -1.75 12.32 -3.49
CA GLU A 56 -2.00 12.46 -2.06
C GLU A 56 -0.70 12.62 -1.29
N VAL A 57 0.32 11.87 -1.66
CA VAL A 57 1.62 11.94 -0.98
C VAL A 57 2.23 13.32 -1.17
N LEU A 58 2.14 13.88 -2.38
CA LEU A 58 2.67 15.22 -2.65
C LEU A 58 1.90 16.30 -1.89
N GLN A 59 0.60 16.11 -1.72
CA GLN A 59 -0.24 17.08 -1.03
C GLN A 59 -0.04 17.03 0.49
N ARG A 60 0.05 15.83 1.06
CA ARG A 60 0.10 15.63 2.51
C ARG A 60 1.52 15.54 3.07
N GLY A 61 2.49 15.14 2.25
CA GLY A 61 3.85 14.91 2.68
C GLY A 61 4.07 13.49 3.20
N LEU A 62 5.28 12.96 2.97
CA LEU A 62 5.61 11.59 3.36
C LEU A 62 5.52 11.38 4.87
N THR A 63 5.94 12.37 5.66
CA THR A 63 5.91 12.25 7.11
C THR A 63 4.50 12.00 7.63
N GLN A 64 3.54 12.75 7.12
CA GLN A 64 2.15 12.58 7.53
C GLN A 64 1.60 11.23 7.09
N VAL A 65 1.91 10.81 5.86
CA VAL A 65 1.45 9.53 5.33
C VAL A 65 2.00 8.37 6.17
N PHE A 66 3.28 8.36 6.45
CA PHE A 66 3.88 7.29 7.24
C PHE A 66 3.39 7.29 8.69
N SER A 67 3.14 8.46 9.29
CA SER A 67 2.53 8.52 10.61
C SER A 67 1.17 7.85 10.62
N GLU A 68 0.37 8.10 9.59
CA GLU A 68 -0.95 7.48 9.47
C GLU A 68 -0.85 5.97 9.30
N ILE A 69 0.10 5.51 8.49
CA ILE A 69 0.33 4.08 8.29
C ILE A 69 0.66 3.39 9.61
N ILE A 70 1.61 3.93 10.35
CA ILE A 70 2.04 3.36 11.61
C ILE A 70 0.89 3.33 12.61
N ASN A 71 0.14 4.41 12.67
CA ASN A 71 -1.01 4.52 13.56
C ASN A 71 -2.10 3.50 13.22
N SER A 72 -2.40 3.38 11.95
CA SER A 72 -3.40 2.43 11.46
C SER A 72 -3.00 1.00 11.74
N PHE A 73 -1.74 0.67 11.47
CA PHE A 73 -1.23 -0.67 11.72
C PHE A 73 -1.25 -1.01 13.21
N SER A 74 -0.84 -0.07 14.06
CA SER A 74 -0.85 -0.27 15.49
C SER A 74 -2.25 -0.54 16.02
N LYS A 75 -3.23 0.20 15.55
CA LYS A 75 -4.61 0.00 15.97
C LYS A 75 -5.14 -1.38 15.62
N ARG A 76 -4.78 -1.89 14.44
CA ARG A 76 -5.23 -3.21 14.01
C ARG A 76 -4.56 -4.35 14.76
N ASN A 77 -3.40 -4.10 15.34
CA ASN A 77 -2.58 -5.14 15.96
C ASN A 77 -2.49 -5.03 17.48
N LEU A 78 -3.25 -4.13 18.09
CA LEU A 78 -3.26 -3.92 19.54
C LEU A 78 -4.28 -4.81 20.28
N ASN A 79 -4.90 -5.69 19.60
CA ASN A 79 -5.88 -6.58 20.26
C ASN A 79 -5.18 -7.84 20.77
#